data_e39022f1a5216fed5d76a7ee96769406
#
_entry.id   e39022f1a5216fed5d76a7ee96769406
#
_cell.length_a   1.000
_cell.length_b   1.000
_cell.length_c   1.000
_cell.angle_alpha   90.00
_cell.angle_beta   90.00
_cell.angle_gamma   90.00
#
_symmetry.space_group_name_H-M   'P 1'
#
loop_
_entity.id
_entity.type
_entity.pdbx_description
1 polymer ?
#
loop_
_entity_poly.entity_id
_entity_poly.type
_entity_poly.pdbx_seq_one_letter_code
_entity_poly.pdbx_strand_id
1 'polypeptide(L)'
;LGRTPQQTLEPEPKPVSWLRNYSNYLSPRLGLMSADSWTLVGTYLRNLILNWLVLVPFFLALLAVPTFYRATLSVHVPPYLMLAFVVLGSLLLLVSLIYLHLCRPSLWKLRPGEKWKWFETQRVFLLACLVPLLVGVSLLTIAREWFRLAGHHLSDLTLFGLSNLFTLALGAGTMHVTAWLIAALVLRRPWGDGWRYLELLTIVLSGVMGGGLLWLALTKLTPHAEISHYADWYTCAAVPVFLSLFLLAATLFIGLASRATGDGDREWWARAGAWILIGSVCWAGAAGVVIVGPWVLAKISGWIASAGGLTGLFTLLFGFSAKTAANPAHEQPVWWKQLGMKCYLLLLAPFTVVLILAVLARGNAEILSGASWFEVGEVIVGMALFSVLMSFFININKFSLHSMYRNRLIRAYLGASRGAQRTPNPFTGFDPGDNLQMAELAPKNGPIQKPMPVVNIALNLVRGGNLAWQQRKAQSFTVSPLHCGSFLNDLRYRRSSEYGRNPAVDKAITMGTALAISGAAASPNMGYHSSPAVTF
;
A
#
# COMPACT_ATOMS: atom_id res chain seq x y z
N LEU A 1 24.29 -37.05 -25.85
CA LEU A 1 25.53 -36.46 -26.33
C LEU A 1 26.52 -37.59 -26.56
N GLY A 2 26.30 -38.38 -27.63
CA GLY A 2 27.15 -39.53 -27.97
C GLY A 2 28.48 -39.07 -28.55
N ARG A 3 29.48 -38.90 -27.71
CA ARG A 3 30.88 -38.78 -28.19
C ARG A 3 31.42 -40.15 -28.52
N THR A 4 32.14 -40.24 -29.64
CA THR A 4 32.91 -41.43 -29.92
C THR A 4 34.03 -41.63 -28.88
N PRO A 5 34.54 -42.85 -28.62
CA PRO A 5 35.63 -43.10 -27.67
C PRO A 5 36.86 -42.21 -27.87
N GLN A 6 37.16 -41.81 -29.08
CA GLN A 6 38.26 -40.88 -29.40
C GLN A 6 37.96 -39.44 -28.97
N GLN A 7 36.71 -38.99 -29.01
CA GLN A 7 36.31 -37.66 -28.59
C GLN A 7 36.31 -37.48 -27.05
N THR A 8 36.36 -38.57 -26.28
CA THR A 8 36.52 -38.53 -24.83
C THR A 8 37.93 -38.18 -24.37
N LEU A 9 38.93 -38.33 -25.26
CA LEU A 9 40.32 -37.92 -25.00
C LEU A 9 40.62 -36.47 -25.36
N GLU A 10 39.69 -35.79 -26.06
CA GLU A 10 39.82 -34.36 -26.35
C GLU A 10 39.52 -33.51 -25.13
N PRO A 11 40.20 -32.35 -24.99
CA PRO A 11 39.90 -31.43 -23.90
C PRO A 11 38.45 -31.01 -23.93
N GLU A 12 37.85 -30.81 -22.77
CA GLU A 12 36.47 -30.41 -22.60
C GLU A 12 36.14 -29.16 -23.46
N PRO A 13 35.04 -29.14 -24.23
CA PRO A 13 34.67 -27.97 -25.03
C PRO A 13 34.61 -26.71 -24.17
N LYS A 14 35.20 -25.61 -24.66
CA LYS A 14 35.27 -24.32 -23.95
C LYS A 14 33.94 -23.86 -23.35
N PRO A 15 32.78 -23.96 -24.03
CA PRO A 15 31.49 -23.61 -23.45
C PRO A 15 31.09 -24.45 -22.22
N VAL A 16 31.44 -25.74 -22.22
CA VAL A 16 31.14 -26.66 -21.11
C VAL A 16 32.03 -26.34 -19.90
N SER A 17 33.32 -26.15 -20.15
CA SER A 17 34.28 -25.72 -19.13
C SER A 17 33.88 -24.37 -18.52
N TRP A 18 33.41 -23.42 -19.33
CA TRP A 18 32.86 -22.16 -18.88
C TRP A 18 31.67 -22.36 -17.96
N LEU A 19 30.63 -23.13 -18.39
CA LEU A 19 29.45 -23.41 -17.57
C LEU A 19 29.81 -24.08 -16.25
N ARG A 20 30.78 -24.93 -16.21
CA ARG A 20 31.28 -25.59 -14.99
C ARG A 20 31.92 -24.57 -14.05
N ASN A 21 32.76 -23.66 -14.55
CA ASN A 21 33.39 -22.59 -13.77
C ASN A 21 32.38 -21.62 -13.20
N TYR A 22 31.26 -21.37 -13.88
CA TYR A 22 30.18 -20.49 -13.46
C TYR A 22 28.96 -21.25 -12.95
N SER A 23 29.10 -22.56 -12.59
CA SER A 23 27.98 -23.36 -12.06
C SER A 23 27.34 -22.70 -10.83
N ASN A 24 28.15 -22.09 -9.96
CA ASN A 24 27.70 -21.27 -8.86
C ASN A 24 27.53 -19.79 -9.33
N TYR A 25 26.55 -19.54 -10.17
CA TYR A 25 26.41 -18.28 -10.92
C TYR A 25 26.26 -17.02 -10.05
N LEU A 26 25.72 -17.15 -8.83
CA LEU A 26 25.57 -16.00 -7.91
C LEU A 26 26.92 -15.53 -7.36
N SER A 27 27.78 -16.47 -6.99
CA SER A 27 29.13 -16.19 -6.49
C SER A 27 30.08 -17.31 -6.96
N PRO A 28 30.65 -17.23 -8.18
CA PRO A 28 31.53 -18.26 -8.71
C PRO A 28 32.74 -18.53 -7.82
N ARG A 29 33.25 -17.49 -7.17
CA ARG A 29 34.31 -17.59 -6.16
C ARG A 29 33.70 -17.40 -4.78
N LEU A 30 33.46 -18.49 -4.06
CA LEU A 30 32.98 -18.46 -2.69
C LEU A 30 34.09 -18.04 -1.75
N GLY A 31 33.74 -17.32 -0.69
CA GLY A 31 34.65 -16.96 0.42
C GLY A 31 34.38 -15.54 0.93
N LEU A 32 34.72 -15.32 2.21
CA LEU A 32 34.55 -14.01 2.86
C LEU A 32 35.38 -12.90 2.20
N MET A 33 36.49 -13.25 1.54
CA MET A 33 37.37 -12.30 0.84
C MET A 33 37.06 -12.22 -0.67
N SER A 34 36.02 -12.89 -1.17
CA SER A 34 35.67 -12.86 -2.56
C SER A 34 35.00 -11.56 -2.94
N ALA A 35 35.50 -10.90 -4.00
CA ALA A 35 34.86 -9.70 -4.58
C ALA A 35 33.43 -9.98 -5.05
N ASP A 36 33.13 -11.20 -5.52
CA ASP A 36 31.77 -11.59 -5.92
C ASP A 36 30.80 -11.61 -4.75
N SER A 37 31.22 -12.11 -3.56
CA SER A 37 30.42 -12.12 -2.34
C SER A 37 30.16 -10.70 -1.83
N TRP A 38 31.19 -9.86 -1.78
CA TRP A 38 31.05 -8.46 -1.37
C TRP A 38 30.26 -7.61 -2.35
N THR A 39 30.31 -7.90 -3.64
CA THR A 39 29.45 -7.25 -4.64
C THR A 39 27.97 -7.56 -4.37
N LEU A 40 27.64 -8.77 -3.96
CA LEU A 40 26.27 -9.14 -3.57
C LEU A 40 25.82 -8.32 -2.35
N VAL A 41 26.62 -8.31 -1.30
CA VAL A 41 26.34 -7.54 -0.06
C VAL A 41 26.23 -6.04 -0.37
N GLY A 42 27.21 -5.49 -1.10
CA GLY A 42 27.20 -4.07 -1.48
C GLY A 42 25.97 -3.68 -2.34
N THR A 43 25.57 -4.55 -3.27
CA THR A 43 24.35 -4.32 -4.06
C THR A 43 23.09 -4.36 -3.21
N TYR A 44 23.01 -5.30 -2.27
CA TYR A 44 21.88 -5.38 -1.33
C TYR A 44 21.79 -4.14 -0.45
N LEU A 45 22.88 -3.74 0.19
CA LEU A 45 22.93 -2.56 1.07
C LEU A 45 22.61 -1.27 0.28
N ARG A 46 23.19 -1.10 -0.89
CA ARG A 46 22.89 0.03 -1.77
C ARG A 46 21.39 0.11 -2.07
N ASN A 47 20.79 -0.99 -2.48
CA ASN A 47 19.38 -1.03 -2.82
C ASN A 47 18.50 -0.74 -1.60
N LEU A 48 18.87 -1.29 -0.44
CA LEU A 48 18.18 -1.05 0.83
C LEU A 48 18.22 0.44 1.21
N ILE A 49 19.40 1.07 1.19
CA ILE A 49 19.57 2.49 1.52
C ILE A 49 18.75 3.37 0.56
N LEU A 50 18.81 3.10 -0.76
CA LEU A 50 18.06 3.89 -1.74
C LEU A 50 16.54 3.76 -1.55
N ASN A 51 16.04 2.57 -1.23
CA ASN A 51 14.63 2.38 -0.93
C ASN A 51 14.24 3.08 0.38
N TRP A 52 15.09 3.06 1.40
CA TRP A 52 14.85 3.73 2.66
C TRP A 52 14.83 5.25 2.53
N LEU A 53 15.62 5.84 1.62
CA LEU A 53 15.56 7.29 1.35
C LEU A 53 14.17 7.76 0.88
N VAL A 54 13.37 6.87 0.30
CA VAL A 54 11.99 7.18 -0.10
C VAL A 54 10.99 6.78 1.00
N LEU A 55 11.11 5.54 1.51
CA LEU A 55 10.08 4.96 2.38
C LEU A 55 10.14 5.48 3.82
N VAL A 56 11.34 5.65 4.39
CA VAL A 56 11.47 6.09 5.78
C VAL A 56 10.90 7.49 6.00
N PRO A 57 11.25 8.53 5.20
CA PRO A 57 10.64 9.85 5.35
C PRO A 57 9.12 9.83 5.14
N PHE A 58 8.63 9.01 4.21
CA PHE A 58 7.19 8.83 4.00
C PHE A 58 6.49 8.32 5.27
N PHE A 59 6.99 7.24 5.86
CA PHE A 59 6.40 6.68 7.07
C PHE A 59 6.61 7.58 8.29
N LEU A 60 7.74 8.29 8.40
CA LEU A 60 7.95 9.27 9.46
C LEU A 60 6.93 10.41 9.36
N ALA A 61 6.70 10.96 8.15
CA ALA A 61 5.66 11.97 7.93
C ALA A 61 4.27 11.43 8.32
N LEU A 62 3.93 10.20 7.92
CA LEU A 62 2.65 9.58 8.22
C LEU A 62 2.45 9.37 9.73
N LEU A 63 3.48 8.87 10.43
CA LEU A 63 3.44 8.64 11.88
C LEU A 63 3.53 9.95 12.68
N ALA A 64 4.03 11.04 12.11
CA ALA A 64 4.01 12.35 12.74
C ALA A 64 2.60 12.99 12.74
N VAL A 65 1.66 12.54 11.89
CA VAL A 65 0.29 13.06 11.87
C VAL A 65 -0.45 12.87 13.21
N PRO A 66 -0.49 11.68 13.84
CA PRO A 66 -1.06 11.53 15.19
C PRO A 66 -0.31 12.34 16.26
N THR A 67 1.02 12.49 16.13
CA THR A 67 1.82 13.35 17.02
C THR A 67 1.41 14.81 16.89
N PHE A 68 1.24 15.31 15.67
CA PHE A 68 0.73 16.64 15.37
C PHE A 68 -0.66 16.84 15.99
N TYR A 69 -1.57 15.91 15.74
CA TYR A 69 -2.92 15.94 16.30
C TYR A 69 -2.86 16.02 17.84
N ARG A 70 -2.08 15.16 18.49
CA ARG A 70 -1.90 15.16 19.94
C ARG A 70 -1.31 16.48 20.45
N ALA A 71 -0.31 17.02 19.78
CA ALA A 71 0.32 18.29 20.16
C ALA A 71 -0.67 19.47 20.10
N THR A 72 -1.61 19.46 19.15
CA THR A 72 -2.64 20.50 19.06
C THR A 72 -3.68 20.45 20.20
N LEU A 73 -3.89 19.28 20.82
CA LEU A 73 -4.93 19.11 21.85
C LEU A 73 -4.67 19.88 23.14
N SER A 74 -3.42 20.24 23.44
CA SER A 74 -3.02 20.94 24.68
C SER A 74 -2.80 22.46 24.50
N VAL A 75 -3.03 22.98 23.30
CA VAL A 75 -2.72 24.37 22.97
C VAL A 75 -3.93 25.27 23.19
N HIS A 76 -3.72 26.38 23.88
CA HIS A 76 -4.70 27.46 23.93
C HIS A 76 -4.56 28.32 22.67
N VAL A 77 -5.63 28.43 21.94
CA VAL A 77 -5.67 29.18 20.68
C VAL A 77 -6.65 30.33 20.72
N PRO A 78 -6.44 31.39 19.95
CA PRO A 78 -7.40 32.48 19.85
C PRO A 78 -8.71 32.01 19.19
N PRO A 79 -9.86 32.61 19.52
CA PRO A 79 -11.18 32.19 19.03
C PRO A 79 -11.30 32.15 17.50
N TYR A 80 -10.60 33.04 16.78
CA TYR A 80 -10.63 33.07 15.32
C TYR A 80 -10.00 31.82 14.69
N LEU A 81 -8.96 31.24 15.32
CA LEU A 81 -8.33 30.01 14.83
C LEU A 81 -9.24 28.81 15.07
N MET A 82 -9.88 28.75 16.23
CA MET A 82 -10.89 27.73 16.51
C MET A 82 -12.03 27.80 15.50
N LEU A 83 -12.55 29.00 15.21
CA LEU A 83 -13.59 29.21 14.20
C LEU A 83 -13.11 28.78 12.81
N ALA A 84 -11.86 29.09 12.44
CA ALA A 84 -11.28 28.65 11.15
C ALA A 84 -11.28 27.13 11.02
N PHE A 85 -10.93 26.39 12.07
CA PHE A 85 -10.95 24.92 12.08
C PHE A 85 -12.38 24.37 11.97
N VAL A 86 -13.35 24.97 12.64
CA VAL A 86 -14.76 24.59 12.52
C VAL A 86 -15.26 24.81 11.09
N VAL A 87 -14.99 25.99 10.52
CA VAL A 87 -15.44 26.33 9.17
C VAL A 87 -14.78 25.42 8.14
N LEU A 88 -13.44 25.29 8.17
CA LEU A 88 -12.71 24.45 7.23
C LEU A 88 -13.09 22.97 7.38
N GLY A 89 -13.19 22.46 8.59
CA GLY A 89 -13.63 21.09 8.88
C GLY A 89 -15.04 20.83 8.35
N SER A 90 -15.97 21.75 8.56
CA SER A 90 -17.34 21.65 8.05
C SER A 90 -17.40 21.72 6.51
N LEU A 91 -16.59 22.57 5.86
CA LEU A 91 -16.49 22.63 4.41
C LEU A 91 -15.95 21.33 3.81
N LEU A 92 -14.93 20.73 4.42
CA LEU A 92 -14.37 19.46 3.98
C LEU A 92 -15.37 18.30 4.14
N LEU A 93 -16.14 18.28 5.23
CA LEU A 93 -17.26 17.34 5.39
C LEU A 93 -18.33 17.56 4.30
N LEU A 94 -18.68 18.80 4.02
CA LEU A 94 -19.65 19.16 2.98
C LEU A 94 -19.16 18.67 1.61
N VAL A 95 -17.90 18.87 1.26
CA VAL A 95 -17.29 18.35 0.02
C VAL A 95 -17.42 16.84 -0.05
N SER A 96 -17.13 16.12 1.02
CA SER A 96 -17.29 14.66 1.07
C SER A 96 -18.74 14.23 0.87
N LEU A 97 -19.69 14.89 1.52
CA LEU A 97 -21.12 14.63 1.36
C LEU A 97 -21.61 14.93 -0.06
N ILE A 98 -21.16 16.04 -0.66
CA ILE A 98 -21.48 16.38 -2.06
C ILE A 98 -20.99 15.26 -2.99
N TYR A 99 -19.75 14.81 -2.81
CA TYR A 99 -19.19 13.70 -3.60
C TYR A 99 -20.04 12.43 -3.46
N LEU A 100 -20.41 12.08 -2.22
CA LEU A 100 -21.23 10.91 -1.93
C LEU A 100 -22.60 10.99 -2.64
N HIS A 101 -23.22 12.16 -2.73
CA HIS A 101 -24.47 12.35 -3.46
C HIS A 101 -24.28 12.38 -4.98
N LEU A 102 -23.18 12.97 -5.49
CA LEU A 102 -22.90 13.04 -6.92
C LEU A 102 -22.63 11.67 -7.55
N CYS A 103 -21.96 10.77 -6.84
CA CYS A 103 -21.46 9.52 -7.39
C CYS A 103 -22.39 8.31 -7.22
N ARG A 104 -23.63 8.49 -6.75
CA ARG A 104 -24.62 7.41 -6.65
C ARG A 104 -24.92 6.78 -8.01
N PRO A 105 -24.91 5.46 -8.18
CA PRO A 105 -25.19 4.77 -9.44
C PRO A 105 -26.56 5.08 -10.04
N SER A 106 -27.61 5.24 -9.22
CA SER A 106 -28.95 5.62 -9.69
C SER A 106 -28.99 6.93 -10.49
N LEU A 107 -28.02 7.80 -10.26
CA LEU A 107 -27.90 9.09 -10.96
C LEU A 107 -27.02 9.03 -12.20
N TRP A 108 -26.51 7.86 -12.58
CA TRP A 108 -25.60 7.71 -13.74
C TRP A 108 -26.22 8.24 -15.04
N LYS A 109 -27.49 8.02 -15.27
CA LYS A 109 -28.18 8.53 -16.49
C LYS A 109 -28.08 10.05 -16.63
N LEU A 110 -27.89 10.78 -15.53
CA LEU A 110 -27.73 12.24 -15.53
C LEU A 110 -26.26 12.68 -15.76
N ARG A 111 -25.35 11.75 -15.89
CA ARG A 111 -23.90 11.97 -16.04
C ARG A 111 -23.38 11.34 -17.33
N PRO A 112 -23.80 11.81 -18.51
CA PRO A 112 -23.34 11.26 -19.78
C PRO A 112 -21.87 11.63 -20.04
N GLY A 113 -21.07 10.68 -20.54
CA GLY A 113 -19.72 10.89 -21.04
C GLY A 113 -18.57 10.33 -20.20
N GLU A 114 -17.39 10.24 -20.82
CA GLU A 114 -16.19 9.61 -20.23
C GLU A 114 -15.60 10.35 -19.02
N LYS A 115 -15.81 11.67 -18.93
CA LYS A 115 -15.34 12.50 -17.81
C LYS A 115 -15.88 12.01 -16.46
N TRP A 116 -17.12 11.55 -16.43
CA TRP A 116 -17.75 11.04 -15.21
C TRP A 116 -17.24 9.66 -14.81
N LYS A 117 -16.82 8.82 -15.75
CA LYS A 117 -16.20 7.52 -15.46
C LYS A 117 -14.91 7.69 -14.66
N TRP A 118 -14.11 8.73 -14.96
CA TRP A 118 -12.93 9.05 -14.18
C TRP A 118 -13.29 9.44 -12.74
N PHE A 119 -14.36 10.23 -12.55
CA PHE A 119 -14.84 10.69 -11.24
C PHE A 119 -15.31 9.52 -10.35
N GLU A 120 -15.74 8.41 -10.93
CA GLU A 120 -16.19 7.20 -10.22
C GLU A 120 -15.05 6.23 -9.86
N THR A 121 -13.80 6.56 -10.22
CA THR A 121 -12.66 5.70 -9.89
C THR A 121 -12.36 5.72 -8.40
N GLN A 122 -11.86 4.59 -7.90
CA GLN A 122 -11.43 4.47 -6.49
C GLN A 122 -10.41 5.54 -6.09
N ARG A 123 -9.52 5.96 -7.01
CA ARG A 123 -8.51 7.00 -6.74
C ARG A 123 -9.19 8.34 -6.43
N VAL A 124 -10.19 8.72 -7.23
CA VAL A 124 -10.92 9.97 -7.02
C VAL A 124 -11.77 9.89 -5.76
N PHE A 125 -12.40 8.75 -5.46
CA PHE A 125 -13.08 8.54 -4.18
C PHE A 125 -12.15 8.79 -2.98
N LEU A 126 -10.95 8.22 -3.01
CA LEU A 126 -10.00 8.42 -1.91
C LEU A 126 -9.60 9.89 -1.74
N LEU A 127 -9.33 10.59 -2.83
CA LEU A 127 -8.85 11.98 -2.79
C LEU A 127 -9.97 13.01 -2.58
N ALA A 128 -11.15 12.80 -3.15
CA ALA A 128 -12.25 13.77 -3.13
C ALA A 128 -13.31 13.49 -2.06
N CYS A 129 -13.29 12.29 -1.45
CA CYS A 129 -14.21 11.93 -0.37
C CYS A 129 -13.49 11.54 0.91
N LEU A 130 -12.65 10.50 0.89
CA LEU A 130 -12.08 9.96 2.12
C LEU A 130 -11.06 10.92 2.76
N VAL A 131 -10.16 11.51 2.00
CA VAL A 131 -9.16 12.46 2.54
C VAL A 131 -9.84 13.72 3.11
N PRO A 132 -10.75 14.43 2.39
CA PRO A 132 -11.47 15.55 2.99
C PRO A 132 -12.29 15.15 4.22
N LEU A 133 -12.91 13.96 4.22
CA LEU A 133 -13.64 13.46 5.38
C LEU A 133 -12.71 13.28 6.59
N LEU A 134 -11.57 12.61 6.43
CA LEU A 134 -10.61 12.39 7.51
C LEU A 134 -10.03 13.71 8.06
N VAL A 135 -9.62 14.60 7.17
CA VAL A 135 -9.08 15.92 7.57
C VAL A 135 -10.17 16.76 8.23
N GLY A 136 -11.38 16.81 7.64
CA GLY A 136 -12.50 17.56 8.20
C GLY A 136 -12.87 17.09 9.60
N VAL A 137 -12.98 15.78 9.81
CA VAL A 137 -13.23 15.17 11.12
C VAL A 137 -12.11 15.51 12.12
N SER A 138 -10.85 15.44 11.69
CA SER A 138 -9.72 15.77 12.55
C SER A 138 -9.75 17.23 13.00
N LEU A 139 -10.04 18.17 12.09
CA LEU A 139 -10.16 19.58 12.42
C LEU A 139 -11.31 19.86 13.39
N LEU A 140 -12.46 19.22 13.19
CA LEU A 140 -13.63 19.39 14.07
C LEU A 140 -13.39 18.81 15.47
N THR A 141 -12.72 17.67 15.56
CA THR A 141 -12.38 17.07 16.85
C THR A 141 -11.32 17.88 17.61
N ILE A 142 -10.35 18.49 16.91
CA ILE A 142 -9.40 19.44 17.50
C ILE A 142 -10.14 20.70 17.98
N ALA A 143 -10.98 21.29 17.13
CA ALA A 143 -11.75 22.50 17.50
C ALA A 143 -12.65 22.25 18.71
N ARG A 144 -13.26 21.07 18.81
CA ARG A 144 -14.03 20.66 19.99
C ARG A 144 -13.18 20.64 21.25
N GLU A 145 -11.95 20.15 21.17
CA GLU A 145 -11.06 20.12 22.34
C GLU A 145 -10.60 21.53 22.73
N TRP A 146 -10.30 22.39 21.77
CA TRP A 146 -10.01 23.80 22.03
C TRP A 146 -11.19 24.55 22.68
N PHE A 147 -12.43 24.25 22.26
CA PHE A 147 -13.63 24.78 22.85
C PHE A 147 -13.73 24.41 24.35
N ARG A 148 -13.42 23.14 24.67
CA ARG A 148 -13.36 22.66 26.07
C ARG A 148 -12.26 23.35 26.89
N LEU A 149 -11.05 23.49 26.31
CA LEU A 149 -9.91 24.15 26.96
C LEU A 149 -10.16 25.64 27.22
N ALA A 150 -10.97 26.29 26.40
CA ALA A 150 -11.40 27.66 26.59
C ALA A 150 -12.43 27.81 27.72
N GLY A 151 -12.75 26.75 28.46
CA GLY A 151 -13.70 26.75 29.56
C GLY A 151 -15.17 26.68 29.14
N HIS A 152 -15.44 26.44 27.86
CA HIS A 152 -16.81 26.29 27.36
C HIS A 152 -17.31 24.86 27.55
N HIS A 153 -18.56 24.73 27.91
CA HIS A 153 -19.26 23.47 28.03
C HIS A 153 -20.12 23.22 26.78
N LEU A 154 -20.48 21.96 26.56
CA LEU A 154 -21.38 21.60 25.44
C LEU A 154 -22.75 22.31 25.61
N SER A 155 -23.17 22.61 26.82
CA SER A 155 -24.37 23.42 27.16
C SER A 155 -24.35 24.81 26.53
N ASP A 156 -23.16 25.37 26.29
CA ASP A 156 -22.99 26.71 25.75
C ASP A 156 -23.17 26.76 24.23
N LEU A 157 -23.14 25.58 23.60
CA LEU A 157 -23.38 25.44 22.18
C LEU A 157 -24.87 25.54 21.87
N THR A 158 -25.38 26.75 21.86
CA THR A 158 -26.78 27.04 21.53
C THR A 158 -26.88 27.91 20.30
N LEU A 159 -27.85 27.62 19.43
CA LEU A 159 -28.16 28.40 18.24
C LEU A 159 -29.63 28.86 18.35
N PHE A 160 -29.87 30.16 18.22
CA PHE A 160 -31.24 30.74 18.32
C PHE A 160 -31.99 30.34 19.62
N GLY A 161 -31.28 30.15 20.74
CA GLY A 161 -31.87 29.71 22.01
C GLY A 161 -32.26 28.23 22.06
N LEU A 162 -31.96 27.46 21.04
CA LEU A 162 -32.18 26.00 21.00
C LEU A 162 -31.12 25.29 21.85
N SER A 163 -31.51 24.17 22.46
CA SER A 163 -30.54 23.35 23.20
C SER A 163 -29.45 22.79 22.26
N ASN A 164 -28.31 22.41 22.85
CA ASN A 164 -27.17 21.83 22.15
C ASN A 164 -27.54 20.59 21.27
N LEU A 165 -28.48 19.77 21.71
CA LEU A 165 -29.02 18.67 20.92
C LEU A 165 -29.65 19.19 19.62
N PHE A 166 -30.54 20.15 19.69
CA PHE A 166 -31.21 20.71 18.51
C PHE A 166 -30.25 21.48 17.61
N THR A 167 -29.26 22.17 18.22
CA THR A 167 -28.20 22.85 17.44
C THR A 167 -27.40 21.88 16.60
N LEU A 168 -26.95 20.77 17.19
CA LEU A 168 -26.19 19.75 16.44
C LEU A 168 -27.07 18.99 15.41
N ALA A 169 -28.31 18.68 15.80
CA ALA A 169 -29.26 18.02 14.91
C ALA A 169 -29.60 18.89 13.69
N LEU A 170 -29.88 20.18 13.92
CA LEU A 170 -30.15 21.14 12.86
C LEU A 170 -28.92 21.38 11.98
N GLY A 171 -27.74 21.55 12.58
CA GLY A 171 -26.48 21.73 11.85
C GLY A 171 -26.14 20.55 10.94
N ALA A 172 -26.25 19.32 11.42
CA ALA A 172 -26.01 18.13 10.62
C ALA A 172 -27.10 17.94 9.54
N GLY A 173 -28.37 18.22 9.87
CA GLY A 173 -29.47 18.19 8.92
C GLY A 173 -29.30 19.20 7.78
N THR A 174 -28.99 20.44 8.09
CA THR A 174 -28.76 21.50 7.10
C THR A 174 -27.56 21.20 6.21
N MET A 175 -26.46 20.69 6.80
CA MET A 175 -25.29 20.28 6.03
C MET A 175 -25.61 19.17 5.02
N HIS A 176 -26.39 18.17 5.43
CA HIS A 176 -26.78 17.06 4.55
C HIS A 176 -27.72 17.53 3.42
N VAL A 177 -28.71 18.37 3.75
CA VAL A 177 -29.61 18.99 2.77
C VAL A 177 -28.83 19.86 1.78
N THR A 178 -27.91 20.69 2.26
CA THR A 178 -27.07 21.54 1.41
C THR A 178 -26.23 20.72 0.43
N ALA A 179 -25.61 19.63 0.90
CA ALA A 179 -24.85 18.73 0.05
C ALA A 179 -25.72 18.10 -1.05
N TRP A 180 -26.91 17.65 -0.70
CA TRP A 180 -27.87 17.09 -1.63
C TRP A 180 -28.36 18.14 -2.65
N LEU A 181 -28.68 19.36 -2.22
CA LEU A 181 -29.09 20.46 -3.10
C LEU A 181 -28.00 20.81 -4.12
N ILE A 182 -26.76 20.96 -3.64
CA ILE A 182 -25.61 21.24 -4.52
C ILE A 182 -25.45 20.11 -5.55
N ALA A 183 -25.52 18.86 -5.11
CA ALA A 183 -25.42 17.71 -6.01
C ALA A 183 -26.59 17.70 -7.03
N ALA A 184 -27.81 18.01 -6.61
CA ALA A 184 -28.97 18.10 -7.48
C ALA A 184 -28.83 19.23 -8.53
N LEU A 185 -28.29 20.38 -8.12
CA LEU A 185 -28.01 21.52 -9.02
C LEU A 185 -26.93 21.17 -10.04
N VAL A 186 -25.82 20.59 -9.60
CA VAL A 186 -24.72 20.16 -10.49
C VAL A 186 -25.19 19.15 -11.53
N LEU A 187 -26.05 18.22 -11.14
CA LEU A 187 -26.63 17.20 -12.03
C LEU A 187 -27.81 17.73 -12.85
N ARG A 188 -28.21 18.99 -12.69
CA ARG A 188 -29.37 19.60 -13.35
C ARG A 188 -30.63 18.72 -13.24
N ARG A 189 -30.85 18.17 -12.07
CA ARG A 189 -31.90 17.19 -11.83
C ARG A 189 -33.27 17.88 -11.89
N PRO A 190 -34.28 17.40 -12.67
CA PRO A 190 -35.61 18.02 -12.77
C PRO A 190 -36.38 17.97 -11.44
N TRP A 191 -37.17 18.98 -11.08
CA TRP A 191 -37.82 19.12 -9.76
C TRP A 191 -39.22 18.47 -9.67
N GLY A 192 -39.72 17.82 -10.72
CA GLY A 192 -41.12 17.42 -10.86
C GLY A 192 -41.53 16.05 -10.27
N ASP A 193 -40.63 15.24 -9.73
CA ASP A 193 -40.93 13.86 -9.32
C ASP A 193 -41.32 13.77 -7.84
N GLY A 194 -42.47 13.23 -7.50
CA GLY A 194 -42.95 13.07 -6.11
C GLY A 194 -42.00 12.28 -5.21
N TRP A 195 -41.17 11.40 -5.75
CA TRP A 195 -40.14 10.65 -5.06
C TRP A 195 -39.06 11.54 -4.41
N ARG A 196 -38.91 12.78 -4.84
CA ARG A 196 -37.96 13.76 -4.29
C ARG A 196 -38.32 14.24 -2.90
N TYR A 197 -39.60 14.43 -2.64
CA TYR A 197 -40.04 14.81 -1.30
C TYR A 197 -39.72 13.71 -0.29
N LEU A 198 -39.87 12.45 -0.68
CA LEU A 198 -39.48 11.31 0.15
C LEU A 198 -37.95 11.25 0.32
N GLU A 199 -37.18 11.48 -0.74
CA GLU A 199 -35.71 11.55 -0.66
C GLU A 199 -35.26 12.70 0.24
N LEU A 200 -35.83 13.89 0.11
CA LEU A 200 -35.54 15.04 0.97
C LEU A 200 -35.88 14.73 2.44
N LEU A 201 -37.02 14.12 2.70
CA LEU A 201 -37.40 13.72 4.06
C LEU A 201 -36.37 12.74 4.66
N THR A 202 -35.93 11.75 3.88
CA THR A 202 -34.91 10.78 4.36
C THR A 202 -33.57 11.44 4.62
N ILE A 203 -33.18 12.46 3.83
CA ILE A 203 -31.95 13.24 4.01
C ILE A 203 -32.04 14.07 5.29
N VAL A 204 -33.13 14.77 5.51
CA VAL A 204 -33.36 15.55 6.73
C VAL A 204 -33.32 14.63 7.95
N LEU A 205 -34.08 13.54 7.93
CA LEU A 205 -34.14 12.61 9.04
C LEU A 205 -32.77 11.99 9.37
N SER A 206 -32.04 11.52 8.36
CA SER A 206 -30.71 10.93 8.58
C SER A 206 -29.69 11.96 9.08
N GLY A 207 -29.76 13.21 8.59
CA GLY A 207 -28.93 14.31 9.08
C GLY A 207 -29.21 14.68 10.53
N VAL A 208 -30.49 14.85 10.87
CA VAL A 208 -30.95 15.12 12.25
C VAL A 208 -30.56 13.99 13.20
N MET A 209 -30.76 12.74 12.79
CA MET A 209 -30.33 11.56 13.57
C MET A 209 -28.81 11.51 13.72
N GLY A 210 -28.06 11.84 12.68
CA GLY A 210 -26.60 11.94 12.74
C GLY A 210 -26.12 12.97 13.76
N GLY A 211 -26.76 14.16 13.78
CA GLY A 211 -26.48 15.18 14.78
C GLY A 211 -26.88 14.76 16.19
N GLY A 212 -27.98 14.03 16.36
CA GLY A 212 -28.39 13.44 17.63
C GLY A 212 -27.40 12.38 18.16
N LEU A 213 -26.89 11.53 17.26
CA LEU A 213 -25.83 10.56 17.57
C LEU A 213 -24.53 11.26 17.97
N LEU A 214 -24.18 12.33 17.27
CA LEU A 214 -23.01 13.15 17.63
C LEU A 214 -23.17 13.77 19.01
N TRP A 215 -24.35 14.33 19.32
CA TRP A 215 -24.68 14.84 20.65
C TRP A 215 -24.54 13.76 21.74
N LEU A 216 -25.08 12.58 21.49
CA LEU A 216 -24.97 11.44 22.42
C LEU A 216 -23.51 11.05 22.66
N ALA A 217 -22.70 11.00 21.63
CA ALA A 217 -21.28 10.70 21.77
C ALA A 217 -20.53 11.78 22.56
N LEU A 218 -20.79 13.04 22.28
CA LEU A 218 -20.16 14.16 22.98
C LEU A 218 -20.57 14.26 24.47
N THR A 219 -21.77 13.80 24.83
CA THR A 219 -22.27 13.85 26.22
C THR A 219 -21.98 12.61 27.03
N LYS A 220 -21.93 11.42 26.37
CA LYS A 220 -21.88 10.13 27.07
C LYS A 220 -20.58 9.35 26.84
N LEU A 221 -19.95 9.49 25.66
CA LEU A 221 -18.76 8.73 25.30
C LEU A 221 -17.44 9.50 25.50
N THR A 222 -17.49 10.82 25.70
CA THR A 222 -16.29 11.58 26.04
C THR A 222 -15.89 11.31 27.49
N PRO A 223 -14.70 10.80 27.75
CA PRO A 223 -14.21 10.60 29.09
C PRO A 223 -14.02 11.95 29.79
N HIS A 224 -14.10 11.93 31.10
CA HIS A 224 -13.81 13.11 31.91
C HIS A 224 -12.31 13.45 31.77
N ALA A 225 -12.00 14.75 31.71
CA ALA A 225 -10.62 15.22 31.53
C ALA A 225 -9.65 14.81 32.65
N GLU A 226 -10.18 14.34 33.78
CA GLU A 226 -9.42 13.82 34.93
C GLU A 226 -8.78 12.45 34.71
N ILE A 227 -9.14 11.76 33.59
CA ILE A 227 -8.52 10.46 33.27
C ILE A 227 -7.06 10.70 32.88
N SER A 228 -6.16 10.06 33.62
CA SER A 228 -4.74 10.01 33.23
C SER A 228 -4.62 9.53 31.78
N HIS A 229 -3.78 10.19 30.96
CA HIS A 229 -3.64 9.91 29.53
C HIS A 229 -4.87 10.27 28.66
N TYR A 230 -5.69 11.25 29.07
CA TYR A 230 -6.84 11.71 28.28
C TYR A 230 -6.47 12.06 26.83
N ALA A 231 -5.39 12.84 26.64
CA ALA A 231 -4.94 13.24 25.30
C ALA A 231 -4.55 12.02 24.41
N ASP A 232 -3.98 10.98 25.01
CA ASP A 232 -3.61 9.74 24.31
C ASP A 232 -4.85 8.99 23.85
N TRP A 233 -5.80 8.80 24.75
CA TRP A 233 -7.08 8.18 24.43
C TRP A 233 -7.84 8.96 23.36
N TYR A 234 -7.92 10.27 23.52
CA TYR A 234 -8.62 11.16 22.59
C TYR A 234 -7.99 11.10 21.18
N THR A 235 -6.67 11.10 21.10
CA THR A 235 -5.93 10.94 19.82
C THR A 235 -6.26 9.63 19.12
N CYS A 236 -6.39 8.53 19.86
CA CYS A 236 -6.73 7.23 19.28
C CYS A 236 -8.19 7.14 18.86
N ALA A 237 -9.12 7.67 19.64
CA ALA A 237 -10.54 7.35 19.56
C ALA A 237 -11.41 8.42 18.90
N ALA A 238 -11.09 9.72 19.02
CA ALA A 238 -11.99 10.78 18.59
C ALA A 238 -12.36 10.70 17.10
N VAL A 239 -11.37 10.57 16.23
CA VAL A 239 -11.60 10.46 14.78
C VAL A 239 -12.35 9.16 14.42
N PRO A 240 -11.94 7.96 14.88
CA PRO A 240 -12.69 6.73 14.65
C PRO A 240 -14.13 6.76 15.15
N VAL A 241 -14.38 7.32 16.32
CA VAL A 241 -15.74 7.46 16.88
C VAL A 241 -16.59 8.34 15.97
N PHE A 242 -16.09 9.52 15.57
CA PHE A 242 -16.82 10.40 14.67
C PHE A 242 -17.12 9.73 13.33
N LEU A 243 -16.15 9.05 12.73
CA LEU A 243 -16.35 8.31 11.49
C LEU A 243 -17.37 7.18 11.64
N SER A 244 -17.40 6.51 12.78
CA SER A 244 -18.39 5.48 13.08
C SER A 244 -19.81 6.06 13.18
N LEU A 245 -19.96 7.23 13.79
CA LEU A 245 -21.23 7.95 13.83
C LEU A 245 -21.69 8.40 12.44
N PHE A 246 -20.74 8.88 11.63
CA PHE A 246 -21.01 9.23 10.23
C PHE A 246 -21.50 8.01 9.44
N LEU A 247 -20.84 6.85 9.59
CA LEU A 247 -21.25 5.60 8.96
C LEU A 247 -22.62 5.14 9.43
N LEU A 248 -22.92 5.30 10.72
CA LEU A 248 -24.23 4.95 11.26
C LEU A 248 -25.32 5.85 10.65
N ALA A 249 -25.08 7.16 10.59
CA ALA A 249 -25.99 8.10 9.92
C ALA A 249 -26.20 7.77 8.42
N ALA A 250 -25.10 7.41 7.72
CA ALA A 250 -25.17 6.96 6.32
C ALA A 250 -25.96 5.65 6.16
N THR A 251 -25.81 4.72 7.08
CA THR A 251 -26.58 3.46 7.09
C THR A 251 -28.06 3.73 7.31
N LEU A 252 -28.41 4.64 8.22
CA LEU A 252 -29.78 5.07 8.45
C LEU A 252 -30.37 5.74 7.19
N PHE A 253 -29.60 6.61 6.53
CA PHE A 253 -30.01 7.22 5.26
C PHE A 253 -30.38 6.14 4.22
N ILE A 254 -29.54 5.14 4.02
CA ILE A 254 -29.79 4.07 3.05
C ILE A 254 -31.00 3.24 3.42
N GLY A 255 -31.15 2.92 4.71
CA GLY A 255 -32.31 2.21 5.22
C GLY A 255 -33.61 2.97 4.98
N LEU A 256 -33.64 4.24 5.34
CA LEU A 256 -34.81 5.11 5.15
C LEU A 256 -35.10 5.37 3.66
N ALA A 257 -34.04 5.52 2.85
CA ALA A 257 -34.14 5.74 1.41
C ALA A 257 -34.33 4.43 0.60
N SER A 258 -34.60 3.30 1.23
CA SER A 258 -34.64 1.98 0.58
C SER A 258 -35.60 1.87 -0.60
N ARG A 259 -36.71 2.63 -0.60
CA ARG A 259 -37.66 2.71 -1.72
C ARG A 259 -37.17 3.56 -2.89
N ALA A 260 -36.25 4.49 -2.64
CA ALA A 260 -35.68 5.42 -3.63
C ALA A 260 -34.28 5.00 -4.11
N THR A 261 -33.68 3.97 -3.51
CA THR A 261 -32.33 3.49 -3.83
C THR A 261 -32.38 2.10 -4.44
N GLY A 262 -31.70 1.92 -5.58
CA GLY A 262 -31.54 0.62 -6.22
C GLY A 262 -30.43 -0.22 -5.61
N ASP A 263 -30.31 -1.49 -6.05
CA ASP A 263 -29.26 -2.41 -5.58
C ASP A 263 -27.86 -1.85 -5.83
N GLY A 264 -27.63 -1.18 -6.97
CA GLY A 264 -26.35 -0.54 -7.28
C GLY A 264 -25.96 0.55 -6.28
N ASP A 265 -26.93 1.36 -5.80
CA ASP A 265 -26.68 2.37 -4.78
C ASP A 265 -26.29 1.71 -3.45
N ARG A 266 -26.98 0.63 -3.05
CA ARG A 266 -26.70 -0.10 -1.82
C ARG A 266 -25.29 -0.69 -1.82
N GLU A 267 -24.87 -1.30 -2.92
CA GLU A 267 -23.52 -1.85 -3.09
C GLU A 267 -22.45 -0.74 -3.08
N TRP A 268 -22.72 0.37 -3.76
CA TRP A 268 -21.82 1.52 -3.78
C TRP A 268 -21.60 2.11 -2.39
N TRP A 269 -22.67 2.30 -1.61
CA TRP A 269 -22.59 2.77 -0.24
C TRP A 269 -21.88 1.78 0.68
N ALA A 270 -22.11 0.48 0.52
CA ALA A 270 -21.39 -0.55 1.27
C ALA A 270 -19.88 -0.46 1.00
N ARG A 271 -19.48 -0.24 -0.25
CA ARG A 271 -18.07 -0.06 -0.63
C ARG A 271 -17.48 1.24 -0.12
N ALA A 272 -18.23 2.34 -0.17
CA ALA A 272 -17.82 3.61 0.42
C ALA A 272 -17.64 3.48 1.94
N GLY A 273 -18.59 2.84 2.62
CA GLY A 273 -18.51 2.53 4.05
C GLY A 273 -17.30 1.68 4.41
N ALA A 274 -16.98 0.68 3.61
CA ALA A 274 -15.78 -0.14 3.82
C ALA A 274 -14.49 0.69 3.78
N TRP A 275 -14.36 1.65 2.86
CA TRP A 275 -13.21 2.55 2.81
C TRP A 275 -13.13 3.50 3.99
N ILE A 276 -14.27 3.99 4.49
CA ILE A 276 -14.32 4.84 5.70
C ILE A 276 -13.92 4.01 6.93
N LEU A 277 -14.37 2.76 7.05
CA LEU A 277 -13.92 1.83 8.09
C LEU A 277 -12.41 1.58 8.01
N ILE A 278 -11.86 1.34 6.83
CA ILE A 278 -10.41 1.19 6.64
C ILE A 278 -9.69 2.45 7.10
N GLY A 279 -10.16 3.64 6.72
CA GLY A 279 -9.60 4.91 7.19
C GLY A 279 -9.64 5.05 8.72
N SER A 280 -10.74 4.65 9.35
CA SER A 280 -10.91 4.63 10.80
C SER A 280 -9.91 3.69 11.49
N VAL A 281 -9.76 2.47 10.99
CA VAL A 281 -8.81 1.46 11.51
C VAL A 281 -7.36 1.92 11.29
N CYS A 282 -7.05 2.50 10.12
CA CYS A 282 -5.71 3.03 9.83
C CYS A 282 -5.34 4.18 10.78
N TRP A 283 -6.30 5.08 11.07
CA TRP A 283 -6.07 6.14 12.05
C TRP A 283 -5.81 5.57 13.45
N ALA A 284 -6.70 4.70 13.93
CA ALA A 284 -6.55 4.08 15.25
C ALA A 284 -5.24 3.29 15.37
N GLY A 285 -4.87 2.57 14.31
CA GLY A 285 -3.61 1.83 14.24
C GLY A 285 -2.39 2.74 14.27
N ALA A 286 -2.37 3.81 13.48
CA ALA A 286 -1.26 4.77 13.45
C ALA A 286 -1.12 5.49 14.80
N ALA A 287 -2.22 5.99 15.37
CA ALA A 287 -2.23 6.62 16.68
C ALA A 287 -1.80 5.65 17.79
N GLY A 288 -2.31 4.42 17.76
CA GLY A 288 -1.91 3.37 18.70
C GLY A 288 -0.42 3.05 18.65
N VAL A 289 0.15 2.92 17.44
CA VAL A 289 1.59 2.69 17.25
C VAL A 289 2.41 3.87 17.77
N VAL A 290 1.98 5.10 17.51
CA VAL A 290 2.70 6.31 17.96
C VAL A 290 2.68 6.45 19.48
N ILE A 291 1.56 6.14 20.12
CA ILE A 291 1.38 6.31 21.57
C ILE A 291 1.95 5.12 22.34
N VAL A 292 1.62 3.90 21.93
CA VAL A 292 1.95 2.69 22.67
C VAL A 292 3.30 2.10 22.23
N GLY A 293 3.68 2.28 20.95
CA GLY A 293 4.89 1.68 20.37
C GLY A 293 6.18 2.03 21.13
N PRO A 294 6.48 3.30 21.43
CA PRO A 294 7.68 3.68 22.18
C PRO A 294 7.73 3.06 23.59
N TRP A 295 6.59 2.96 24.26
CA TRP A 295 6.49 2.33 25.59
C TRP A 295 6.72 0.82 25.50
N VAL A 296 6.09 0.13 24.54
CA VAL A 296 6.27 -1.30 24.31
C VAL A 296 7.72 -1.62 23.98
N LEU A 297 8.35 -0.84 23.09
CA LEU A 297 9.77 -1.01 22.76
C LEU A 297 10.68 -0.81 23.98
N ALA A 298 10.40 0.18 24.82
CA ALA A 298 11.17 0.40 26.04
C ALA A 298 11.06 -0.79 27.03
N LYS A 299 9.88 -1.41 27.13
CA LYS A 299 9.67 -2.62 27.94
C LYS A 299 10.35 -3.85 27.33
N ILE A 300 10.25 -4.01 26.00
CA ILE A 300 10.81 -5.17 25.29
C ILE A 300 12.34 -5.05 25.15
N SER A 301 12.91 -3.84 25.17
CA SER A 301 14.37 -3.64 25.03
C SER A 301 15.16 -4.42 26.07
N GLY A 302 14.69 -4.50 27.31
CA GLY A 302 15.28 -5.33 28.35
C GLY A 302 15.24 -6.84 28.03
N TRP A 303 14.15 -7.30 27.46
CA TRP A 303 13.99 -8.70 27.03
C TRP A 303 14.85 -9.02 25.79
N ILE A 304 14.94 -8.09 24.84
CA ILE A 304 15.80 -8.25 23.65
C ILE A 304 17.26 -8.28 24.05
N ALA A 305 17.69 -7.45 25.00
CA ALA A 305 19.06 -7.46 25.52
C ALA A 305 19.39 -8.80 26.20
N SER A 306 18.47 -9.36 27.00
CA SER A 306 18.62 -10.65 27.66
C SER A 306 18.58 -11.85 26.70
N ALA A 307 17.90 -11.72 25.54
CA ALA A 307 17.78 -12.77 24.51
C ALA A 307 18.91 -12.75 23.45
N GLY A 308 20.02 -12.04 23.70
CA GLY A 308 21.13 -11.93 22.73
C GLY A 308 20.99 -10.80 21.72
N GLY A 309 20.20 -9.76 22.06
CA GLY A 309 20.01 -8.58 21.23
C GLY A 309 19.14 -8.82 19.99
N LEU A 310 19.23 -7.91 19.03
CA LEU A 310 18.49 -8.01 17.75
C LEU A 310 18.82 -9.29 17.00
N THR A 311 20.06 -9.77 17.06
CA THR A 311 20.51 -11.02 16.44
C THR A 311 19.79 -12.24 17.02
N GLY A 312 19.62 -12.31 18.33
CA GLY A 312 18.86 -13.37 18.99
C GLY A 312 17.38 -13.34 18.63
N LEU A 313 16.78 -12.14 18.55
CA LEU A 313 15.40 -11.97 18.11
C LEU A 313 15.21 -12.39 16.65
N PHE A 314 16.13 -11.99 15.74
CA PHE A 314 16.13 -12.43 14.35
C PHE A 314 16.29 -13.95 14.24
N THR A 315 17.19 -14.54 15.01
CA THR A 315 17.40 -16.00 15.02
C THR A 315 16.17 -16.74 15.56
N LEU A 316 15.49 -16.21 16.57
CA LEU A 316 14.22 -16.76 17.08
C LEU A 316 13.10 -16.65 16.03
N LEU A 317 12.94 -15.49 15.40
CA LEU A 317 11.87 -15.24 14.43
C LEU A 317 12.09 -15.95 13.08
N PHE A 318 13.35 -16.03 12.62
CA PHE A 318 13.69 -16.60 11.31
C PHE A 318 14.29 -18.00 11.40
N GLY A 319 14.94 -18.36 12.50
CA GLY A 319 15.53 -19.68 12.69
C GLY A 319 14.48 -20.81 12.73
N PHE A 320 13.31 -20.56 13.27
CA PHE A 320 12.17 -21.49 13.20
C PHE A 320 11.69 -21.68 11.75
N SER A 321 11.66 -20.63 10.95
CA SER A 321 11.24 -20.70 9.55
C SER A 321 12.22 -21.48 8.68
N ALA A 322 13.51 -21.34 8.91
CA ALA A 322 14.56 -22.03 8.17
C ALA A 322 14.60 -23.54 8.47
N LYS A 323 14.40 -23.96 9.72
CA LYS A 323 14.32 -25.38 10.10
C LYS A 323 13.10 -26.08 9.46
N THR A 324 11.97 -25.37 9.35
CA THR A 324 10.74 -25.94 8.78
C THR A 324 10.84 -26.08 7.26
N ALA A 325 11.59 -25.20 6.59
CA ALA A 325 11.85 -25.29 5.16
C ALA A 325 12.88 -26.37 4.79
N ALA A 326 13.78 -26.72 5.70
CA ALA A 326 14.87 -27.67 5.42
C ALA A 326 14.50 -29.15 5.57
N ASN A 327 13.41 -29.51 6.26
CA ASN A 327 13.00 -30.90 6.47
C ASN A 327 11.49 -31.13 6.23
N PRO A 328 11.03 -31.26 4.98
CA PRO A 328 9.62 -31.53 4.69
C PRO A 328 9.21 -33.01 4.81
N ALA A 329 10.08 -33.96 5.12
CA ALA A 329 9.85 -35.34 4.70
C ALA A 329 9.63 -36.41 5.78
N HIS A 330 9.66 -36.16 7.09
CA HIS A 330 9.70 -37.33 8.00
C HIS A 330 8.89 -37.30 9.30
N GLU A 331 8.02 -36.32 9.56
CA GLU A 331 7.05 -36.47 10.65
C GLU A 331 5.69 -35.96 10.18
N GLN A 332 4.65 -36.82 10.25
CA GLN A 332 3.26 -36.35 10.12
C GLN A 332 3.00 -35.42 11.32
N PRO A 333 2.94 -34.10 11.10
CA PRO A 333 2.80 -33.18 12.22
C PRO A 333 1.40 -33.30 12.78
N VAL A 334 1.30 -33.45 14.09
CA VAL A 334 0.04 -33.43 14.84
C VAL A 334 -0.71 -32.14 14.48
N TRP A 335 -2.02 -32.21 14.18
CA TRP A 335 -2.83 -31.12 13.62
C TRP A 335 -2.71 -29.79 14.39
N TRP A 336 -2.54 -29.82 15.71
CA TRP A 336 -2.37 -28.60 16.52
C TRP A 336 -0.98 -27.94 16.33
N LYS A 337 0.09 -28.70 16.00
CA LYS A 337 1.39 -28.15 15.62
C LYS A 337 1.30 -27.45 14.23
N GLN A 338 0.53 -28.01 13.31
CA GLN A 338 0.27 -27.38 12.02
C GLN A 338 -0.53 -26.09 12.17
N LEU A 339 -1.56 -26.11 13.05
CA LEU A 339 -2.38 -24.92 13.32
C LEU A 339 -1.54 -23.82 13.98
N GLY A 340 -0.74 -24.17 14.98
CA GLY A 340 0.17 -23.24 15.65
C GLY A 340 1.19 -22.62 14.67
N MET A 341 1.77 -23.42 13.76
CA MET A 341 2.69 -22.92 12.75
C MET A 341 2.00 -22.00 11.74
N LYS A 342 0.78 -22.35 11.29
CA LYS A 342 -0.01 -21.48 10.39
C LYS A 342 -0.36 -20.14 11.05
N CYS A 343 -0.78 -20.14 12.30
CA CYS A 343 -1.06 -18.93 13.07
C CYS A 343 0.23 -18.09 13.26
N TYR A 344 1.34 -18.72 13.61
CA TYR A 344 2.63 -18.04 13.75
C TYR A 344 3.05 -17.35 12.45
N LEU A 345 3.02 -18.07 11.33
CA LEU A 345 3.39 -17.52 10.03
C LEU A 345 2.42 -16.42 9.55
N LEU A 346 1.13 -16.54 9.87
CA LEU A 346 0.12 -15.52 9.54
C LEU A 346 0.34 -14.23 10.34
N LEU A 347 0.77 -14.33 11.60
CA LEU A 347 0.98 -13.19 12.49
C LEU A 347 2.37 -12.57 12.35
N LEU A 348 3.36 -13.32 11.86
CA LEU A 348 4.74 -12.85 11.74
C LEU A 348 4.86 -11.60 10.86
N ALA A 349 4.18 -11.58 9.70
CA ALA A 349 4.20 -10.46 8.78
C ALA A 349 3.63 -9.17 9.40
N PRO A 350 2.38 -9.15 9.88
CA PRO A 350 1.84 -7.94 10.49
C PRO A 350 2.64 -7.54 11.75
N PHE A 351 3.15 -8.49 12.53
CA PHE A 351 3.98 -8.19 13.69
C PHE A 351 5.27 -7.45 13.29
N THR A 352 5.97 -7.93 12.25
CA THR A 352 7.20 -7.28 11.77
C THR A 352 6.93 -5.87 11.24
N VAL A 353 5.83 -5.66 10.50
CA VAL A 353 5.41 -4.33 10.04
C VAL A 353 5.15 -3.41 11.24
N VAL A 354 4.38 -3.87 12.23
CA VAL A 354 4.09 -3.09 13.44
C VAL A 354 5.37 -2.78 14.22
N LEU A 355 6.31 -3.71 14.31
CA LEU A 355 7.59 -3.50 14.96
C LEU A 355 8.43 -2.42 14.26
N ILE A 356 8.52 -2.46 12.93
CA ILE A 356 9.21 -1.44 12.15
C ILE A 356 8.55 -0.07 12.36
N LEU A 357 7.22 0.00 12.29
CA LEU A 357 6.49 1.24 12.53
C LEU A 357 6.67 1.75 13.96
N ALA A 358 6.75 0.86 14.96
CA ALA A 358 7.01 1.24 16.34
C ALA A 358 8.43 1.81 16.53
N VAL A 359 9.44 1.24 15.84
CA VAL A 359 10.81 1.78 15.84
C VAL A 359 10.83 3.18 15.21
N LEU A 360 10.15 3.37 14.09
CA LEU A 360 10.03 4.68 13.45
C LEU A 360 9.25 5.68 14.34
N ALA A 361 8.18 5.24 15.00
CA ALA A 361 7.42 6.04 15.95
C ALA A 361 8.27 6.46 17.15
N ARG A 362 9.14 5.57 17.64
CA ARG A 362 10.12 5.90 18.69
C ARG A 362 11.10 6.97 18.23
N GLY A 363 11.67 6.83 17.03
CA GLY A 363 12.54 7.84 16.44
C GLY A 363 11.84 9.18 16.29
N ASN A 364 10.59 9.19 15.80
CA ASN A 364 9.77 10.41 15.75
C ASN A 364 9.58 11.03 17.13
N ALA A 365 9.25 10.25 18.15
CA ALA A 365 9.03 10.74 19.51
C ALA A 365 10.29 11.40 20.10
N GLU A 366 11.48 10.89 19.77
CA GLU A 366 12.76 11.48 20.18
C GLU A 366 13.08 12.77 19.42
N ILE A 367 12.91 12.77 18.09
CA ILE A 367 13.17 13.94 17.22
C ILE A 367 12.19 15.09 17.54
N LEU A 368 10.93 14.76 17.80
CA LEU A 368 9.86 15.74 18.04
C LEU A 368 9.63 16.01 19.54
N SER A 369 10.53 15.53 20.41
CA SER A 369 10.41 15.78 21.85
C SER A 369 10.54 17.27 22.15
N GLY A 370 9.51 17.86 22.79
CA GLY A 370 9.46 19.29 23.09
C GLY A 370 9.11 20.22 21.92
N ALA A 371 8.90 19.66 20.71
CA ALA A 371 8.51 20.45 19.55
C ALA A 371 7.06 20.98 19.69
N SER A 372 6.85 22.21 19.29
CA SER A 372 5.50 22.78 19.16
C SER A 372 4.73 22.10 18.02
N TRP A 373 3.41 22.20 18.06
CA TRP A 373 2.57 21.64 16.98
C TRP A 373 2.92 22.21 15.59
N PHE A 374 3.39 23.46 15.53
CA PHE A 374 3.82 24.10 14.29
C PHE A 374 5.09 23.43 13.73
N GLU A 375 6.12 23.24 14.56
CA GLU A 375 7.35 22.55 14.19
C GLU A 375 7.10 21.10 13.76
N VAL A 376 6.17 20.41 14.43
CA VAL A 376 5.74 19.07 14.01
C VAL A 376 5.10 19.12 12.61
N GLY A 377 4.29 20.15 12.33
CA GLY A 377 3.71 20.39 11.01
C GLY A 377 4.77 20.62 9.92
N GLU A 378 5.79 21.42 10.23
CA GLU A 378 6.93 21.65 9.31
C GLU A 378 7.68 20.35 9.00
N VAL A 379 7.93 19.52 10.00
CA VAL A 379 8.57 18.21 9.83
C VAL A 379 7.72 17.29 8.95
N ILE A 380 6.40 17.23 9.15
CA ILE A 380 5.49 16.44 8.29
C ILE A 380 5.63 16.88 6.83
N VAL A 381 5.52 18.18 6.57
CA VAL A 381 5.61 18.73 5.21
C VAL A 381 6.99 18.49 4.61
N GLY A 382 8.05 18.76 5.37
CA GLY A 382 9.44 18.57 4.94
C GLY A 382 9.73 17.11 4.58
N MET A 383 9.36 16.16 5.43
CA MET A 383 9.56 14.72 5.19
C MET A 383 8.72 14.20 4.02
N ALA A 384 7.47 14.66 3.89
CA ALA A 384 6.61 14.30 2.77
C ALA A 384 7.17 14.83 1.44
N LEU A 385 7.57 16.09 1.38
CA LEU A 385 8.20 16.70 0.20
C LEU A 385 9.53 16.01 -0.14
N PHE A 386 10.36 15.71 0.84
CA PHE A 386 11.61 14.98 0.63
C PHE A 386 11.35 13.59 0.04
N SER A 387 10.39 12.84 0.59
CA SER A 387 10.02 11.51 0.08
C SER A 387 9.53 11.59 -1.37
N VAL A 388 8.64 12.54 -1.68
CA VAL A 388 8.14 12.78 -3.04
C VAL A 388 9.30 13.13 -3.98
N LEU A 389 10.18 14.05 -3.58
CA LEU A 389 11.35 14.46 -4.37
C LEU A 389 12.26 13.25 -4.65
N MET A 390 12.59 12.47 -3.63
CA MET A 390 13.41 11.27 -3.79
C MET A 390 12.76 10.23 -4.70
N SER A 391 11.43 10.11 -4.70
CA SER A 391 10.70 9.17 -5.57
C SER A 391 10.86 9.48 -7.07
N PHE A 392 11.12 10.72 -7.45
CA PHE A 392 11.43 11.09 -8.84
C PHE A 392 12.83 10.64 -9.28
N PHE A 393 13.80 10.65 -8.37
CA PHE A 393 15.18 10.28 -8.70
C PHE A 393 15.42 8.78 -8.52
N ILE A 394 14.80 8.15 -7.52
CA ILE A 394 15.02 6.76 -7.16
C ILE A 394 13.89 5.88 -7.70
N ASN A 395 14.19 5.16 -8.79
CA ASN A 395 13.27 4.16 -9.30
C ASN A 395 13.47 2.84 -8.54
N ILE A 396 12.59 2.59 -7.57
CA ILE A 396 12.61 1.39 -6.70
C ILE A 396 12.68 0.09 -7.51
N ASN A 397 12.03 0.02 -8.68
CA ASN A 397 12.05 -1.17 -9.52
C ASN A 397 13.42 -1.42 -10.18
N LYS A 398 14.20 -0.36 -10.44
CA LYS A 398 15.57 -0.50 -10.96
C LYS A 398 16.58 -0.90 -9.89
N PHE A 399 16.36 -0.45 -8.65
CA PHE A 399 17.21 -0.76 -7.51
C PHE A 399 16.69 -1.98 -6.72
N SER A 400 16.43 -3.07 -7.45
CA SER A 400 16.08 -4.38 -6.91
C SER A 400 17.22 -5.38 -7.16
N LEU A 401 17.16 -6.53 -6.52
CA LEU A 401 18.12 -7.62 -6.75
C LEU A 401 17.97 -8.24 -8.15
N HIS A 402 16.88 -7.98 -8.86
CA HIS A 402 16.62 -8.53 -10.18
C HIS A 402 17.71 -8.18 -11.20
N SER A 403 18.19 -6.95 -11.24
CA SER A 403 19.23 -6.53 -12.19
C SER A 403 20.56 -7.26 -11.95
N MET A 404 20.92 -7.46 -10.69
CA MET A 404 22.12 -8.22 -10.32
C MET A 404 21.95 -9.70 -10.70
N TYR A 405 20.84 -10.32 -10.33
CA TYR A 405 20.52 -11.70 -10.65
C TYR A 405 20.55 -11.93 -12.17
N ARG A 406 19.89 -11.07 -12.94
CA ARG A 406 19.91 -11.10 -14.40
C ARG A 406 21.33 -11.03 -14.96
N ASN A 407 22.16 -10.08 -14.50
CA ASN A 407 23.52 -9.91 -14.99
C ASN A 407 24.41 -11.12 -14.65
N ARG A 408 24.18 -11.77 -13.51
CA ARG A 408 24.88 -13.00 -13.14
C ARG A 408 24.48 -14.18 -14.04
N LEU A 409 23.19 -14.34 -14.34
CA LEU A 409 22.70 -15.35 -15.29
C LEU A 409 23.24 -15.11 -16.70
N ILE A 410 23.23 -13.87 -17.19
CA ILE A 410 23.79 -13.52 -18.51
C ILE A 410 25.26 -13.93 -18.58
N ARG A 411 26.07 -13.54 -17.58
CA ARG A 411 27.49 -13.90 -17.53
C ARG A 411 27.71 -15.40 -17.52
N ALA A 412 26.94 -16.14 -16.72
CA ALA A 412 27.13 -17.58 -16.57
C ALA A 412 26.69 -18.38 -17.80
N TYR A 413 25.50 -18.11 -18.29
CA TYR A 413 24.85 -18.95 -19.29
C TYR A 413 24.98 -18.40 -20.71
N LEU A 414 24.71 -17.13 -20.95
CA LEU A 414 24.78 -16.54 -22.29
C LEU A 414 26.21 -16.24 -22.69
N GLY A 415 27.09 -15.88 -21.76
CA GLY A 415 28.52 -15.70 -22.01
C GLY A 415 29.22 -16.96 -22.51
N ALA A 416 28.75 -18.14 -22.13
CA ALA A 416 29.30 -19.41 -22.58
C ALA A 416 29.22 -19.60 -24.10
N SER A 417 28.18 -19.06 -24.74
CA SER A 417 27.94 -19.23 -26.19
C SER A 417 28.83 -18.37 -27.07
N ARG A 418 29.38 -17.26 -26.55
CA ARG A 418 30.16 -16.29 -27.34
C ARG A 418 31.68 -16.54 -27.32
N GLY A 419 32.18 -17.22 -26.31
CA GLY A 419 33.59 -17.63 -26.23
C GLY A 419 34.60 -16.50 -26.50
N ALA A 420 35.39 -16.61 -27.55
CA ALA A 420 36.41 -15.61 -27.93
C ALA A 420 35.86 -14.26 -28.43
N GLN A 421 34.58 -14.20 -28.79
CA GLN A 421 33.95 -12.94 -29.27
C GLN A 421 33.56 -11.99 -28.12
N ARG A 422 33.75 -12.41 -26.86
CA ARG A 422 33.42 -11.58 -25.72
C ARG A 422 34.47 -10.48 -25.52
N THR A 423 33.95 -9.29 -25.20
CA THR A 423 34.74 -8.14 -24.77
C THR A 423 34.28 -7.67 -23.37
N PRO A 424 34.52 -8.50 -22.34
CA PRO A 424 34.03 -8.19 -21.00
C PRO A 424 34.78 -6.99 -20.39
N ASN A 425 34.07 -6.20 -19.61
CA ASN A 425 34.69 -5.19 -18.78
C ASN A 425 35.70 -5.86 -17.83
N PRO A 426 36.99 -5.43 -17.79
CA PRO A 426 38.03 -6.10 -17.01
C PRO A 426 37.74 -6.18 -15.50
N PHE A 427 37.02 -5.17 -14.97
CA PHE A 427 36.71 -5.09 -13.55
C PHE A 427 35.51 -5.95 -13.14
N THR A 428 34.44 -5.92 -13.95
CA THR A 428 33.18 -6.61 -13.62
C THR A 428 33.05 -8.00 -14.26
N GLY A 429 33.82 -8.30 -15.30
CA GLY A 429 33.70 -9.50 -16.10
C GLY A 429 32.39 -9.60 -16.91
N PHE A 430 31.58 -8.52 -16.90
CA PHE A 430 30.32 -8.45 -17.62
C PHE A 430 30.50 -7.87 -19.02
N ASP A 431 29.93 -8.54 -20.02
CA ASP A 431 29.85 -8.07 -21.39
C ASP A 431 28.39 -7.81 -21.76
N PRO A 432 28.00 -6.55 -22.01
CA PRO A 432 26.62 -6.24 -22.43
C PRO A 432 26.20 -6.94 -23.72
N GLY A 433 27.14 -7.29 -24.59
CA GLY A 433 26.89 -8.02 -25.83
C GLY A 433 26.43 -9.48 -25.61
N ASP A 434 26.66 -10.06 -24.44
CA ASP A 434 26.13 -11.39 -24.09
C ASP A 434 24.60 -11.42 -24.02
N ASN A 435 23.96 -10.25 -23.81
CA ASN A 435 22.52 -10.12 -23.62
C ASN A 435 21.79 -9.79 -24.92
N LEU A 436 21.57 -10.79 -25.76
CA LEU A 436 20.88 -10.65 -27.03
C LEU A 436 19.41 -10.28 -26.88
N GLN A 437 18.87 -9.51 -27.79
CA GLN A 437 17.44 -9.31 -27.90
C GLN A 437 16.77 -10.61 -28.35
N MET A 438 15.63 -10.95 -27.79
CA MET A 438 14.93 -12.18 -28.14
C MET A 438 14.58 -12.22 -29.63
N ALA A 439 14.20 -11.08 -30.21
CA ALA A 439 13.89 -10.96 -31.64
C ALA A 439 15.09 -11.15 -32.56
N GLU A 440 16.32 -10.94 -32.10
CA GLU A 440 17.55 -11.15 -32.91
C GLU A 440 17.83 -12.64 -33.17
N LEU A 441 17.23 -13.51 -32.37
CA LEU A 441 17.31 -14.97 -32.57
C LEU A 441 16.35 -15.48 -33.64
N ALA A 442 15.45 -14.62 -34.17
CA ALA A 442 14.65 -14.95 -35.34
C ALA A 442 15.43 -14.60 -36.62
N PRO A 443 15.51 -15.50 -37.59
CA PRO A 443 16.18 -15.20 -38.86
C PRO A 443 15.44 -14.10 -39.60
N LYS A 444 16.18 -13.10 -40.07
CA LYS A 444 15.61 -12.00 -40.86
C LYS A 444 15.21 -12.49 -42.28
N ASN A 445 15.96 -13.39 -42.88
CA ASN A 445 15.71 -13.96 -44.19
C ASN A 445 16.24 -15.42 -44.20
N GLY A 446 15.36 -16.41 -44.03
CA GLY A 446 15.75 -17.83 -44.08
C GLY A 446 14.98 -18.72 -43.10
N PRO A 447 15.25 -20.03 -43.12
CA PRO A 447 14.60 -20.97 -42.21
C PRO A 447 14.97 -20.68 -40.76
N ILE A 448 14.00 -20.86 -39.85
CA ILE A 448 14.20 -20.70 -38.41
C ILE A 448 15.34 -21.61 -37.95
N GLN A 449 16.36 -21.03 -37.33
CA GLN A 449 17.44 -21.81 -36.74
C GLN A 449 16.88 -22.72 -35.63
N LYS A 450 17.22 -23.97 -35.66
CA LYS A 450 16.82 -24.94 -34.63
C LYS A 450 17.98 -25.15 -33.64
N PRO A 451 17.67 -25.25 -32.36
CA PRO A 451 16.36 -25.18 -31.71
C PRO A 451 15.89 -23.73 -31.47
N MET A 452 14.58 -23.49 -31.63
CA MET A 452 13.96 -22.21 -31.31
C MET A 452 13.75 -22.11 -29.80
N PRO A 453 14.35 -21.14 -29.09
CA PRO A 453 14.14 -21.00 -27.65
C PRO A 453 12.74 -20.46 -27.35
N VAL A 454 12.03 -21.12 -26.44
CA VAL A 454 10.77 -20.65 -25.88
C VAL A 454 10.93 -20.60 -24.35
N VAL A 455 10.91 -19.41 -23.80
CA VAL A 455 11.01 -19.20 -22.36
C VAL A 455 9.60 -19.06 -21.79
N ASN A 456 9.25 -19.94 -20.87
CA ASN A 456 7.98 -19.90 -20.18
C ASN A 456 8.14 -19.17 -18.84
N ILE A 457 7.20 -18.27 -18.55
CA ILE A 457 7.20 -17.39 -17.39
C ILE A 457 5.86 -17.54 -16.69
N ALA A 458 5.86 -17.61 -15.37
CA ALA A 458 4.64 -17.55 -14.57
C ALA A 458 4.20 -16.08 -14.39
N LEU A 459 3.05 -15.73 -14.98
CA LEU A 459 2.39 -14.45 -14.78
C LEU A 459 1.51 -14.55 -13.53
N ASN A 460 1.87 -13.85 -12.47
CA ASN A 460 1.09 -13.82 -11.23
C ASN A 460 -0.21 -13.04 -11.43
N LEU A 461 -1.36 -13.67 -11.17
CA LEU A 461 -2.68 -13.09 -11.29
C LEU A 461 -3.10 -12.48 -9.94
N VAL A 462 -2.60 -11.29 -9.65
CA VAL A 462 -2.87 -10.59 -8.37
C VAL A 462 -4.25 -9.96 -8.36
N ARG A 463 -4.77 -9.55 -9.51
CA ARG A 463 -6.08 -8.89 -9.65
C ARG A 463 -6.70 -9.25 -10.99
N GLY A 464 -7.50 -10.29 -11.02
CA GLY A 464 -8.28 -10.67 -12.19
C GLY A 464 -9.71 -10.13 -12.11
N GLY A 465 -10.18 -9.43 -13.13
CA GLY A 465 -11.59 -9.05 -13.28
C GLY A 465 -12.50 -10.24 -13.61
N ASN A 466 -11.93 -11.40 -13.96
CA ASN A 466 -12.68 -12.59 -14.30
C ASN A 466 -12.78 -13.53 -13.08
N LEU A 467 -13.99 -13.63 -12.53
CA LEU A 467 -14.29 -14.47 -11.36
C LEU A 467 -13.98 -15.96 -11.59
N ALA A 468 -14.09 -16.45 -12.82
CA ALA A 468 -13.76 -17.84 -13.15
C ALA A 468 -12.27 -18.17 -12.95
N TRP A 469 -11.42 -17.16 -12.80
CA TRP A 469 -9.97 -17.30 -12.67
C TRP A 469 -9.45 -16.98 -11.26
N GLN A 470 -10.34 -16.70 -10.31
CA GLN A 470 -9.94 -16.34 -8.94
C GLN A 470 -9.08 -17.40 -8.24
N GLN A 471 -9.30 -18.67 -8.57
CA GLN A 471 -8.50 -19.77 -8.01
C GLN A 471 -7.18 -20.00 -8.78
N ARG A 472 -7.02 -19.47 -9.99
CA ARG A 472 -5.78 -19.54 -10.74
C ARG A 472 -4.83 -18.45 -10.26
N LYS A 473 -3.83 -18.85 -9.53
CA LYS A 473 -2.82 -17.94 -8.98
C LYS A 473 -1.82 -17.45 -10.02
N ALA A 474 -1.63 -18.20 -11.11
CA ALA A 474 -0.70 -17.88 -12.17
C ALA A 474 -1.21 -18.33 -13.54
N GLN A 475 -0.76 -17.63 -14.58
CA GLN A 475 -0.98 -17.94 -15.98
C GLN A 475 0.36 -18.05 -16.70
N SER A 476 0.41 -18.88 -17.74
CA SER A 476 1.59 -18.97 -18.59
C SER A 476 1.74 -17.70 -19.43
N PHE A 477 2.94 -17.16 -19.44
CA PHE A 477 3.40 -16.12 -20.35
C PHE A 477 4.63 -16.62 -21.07
N THR A 478 4.59 -16.67 -22.39
CA THR A 478 5.69 -17.20 -23.21
C THR A 478 6.46 -16.10 -23.90
N VAL A 479 7.77 -16.27 -23.96
CA VAL A 479 8.68 -15.39 -24.70
C VAL A 479 9.45 -16.24 -25.71
N SER A 480 9.26 -15.96 -26.99
CA SER A 480 9.96 -16.61 -28.10
C SER A 480 10.62 -15.56 -28.99
N PRO A 481 11.47 -15.94 -29.94
CA PRO A 481 12.05 -15.00 -30.92
C PRO A 481 11.01 -14.27 -31.77
N LEU A 482 9.83 -14.86 -31.97
CA LEU A 482 8.78 -14.31 -32.83
C LEU A 482 7.77 -13.48 -32.05
N HIS A 483 7.23 -14.04 -30.99
CA HIS A 483 6.14 -13.42 -30.22
C HIS A 483 6.34 -13.61 -28.72
N CYS A 484 5.84 -12.63 -27.96
CA CYS A 484 5.73 -12.67 -26.50
C CYS A 484 4.28 -12.42 -26.10
N GLY A 485 3.78 -13.16 -25.11
CA GLY A 485 2.42 -12.92 -24.65
C GLY A 485 1.80 -14.06 -23.84
N SER A 486 0.53 -13.87 -23.57
CA SER A 486 -0.35 -14.79 -22.85
C SER A 486 -1.72 -14.81 -23.50
N PHE A 487 -2.49 -15.87 -23.24
CA PHE A 487 -3.90 -15.98 -23.65
C PHE A 487 -4.84 -15.01 -22.91
N LEU A 488 -4.36 -14.25 -21.93
CA LEU A 488 -5.17 -13.23 -21.29
C LEU A 488 -5.59 -12.16 -22.30
N ASN A 489 -6.89 -11.86 -22.36
CA ASN A 489 -7.47 -10.94 -23.33
C ASN A 489 -6.82 -9.55 -23.35
N ASP A 490 -6.38 -9.08 -22.19
CA ASP A 490 -5.74 -7.76 -22.04
C ASP A 490 -4.27 -7.74 -22.47
N LEU A 491 -3.58 -8.90 -22.46
CA LEU A 491 -2.16 -8.99 -22.77
C LEU A 491 -1.90 -9.45 -24.21
N ARG A 492 -2.63 -10.45 -24.69
CA ARG A 492 -2.48 -11.04 -26.02
C ARG A 492 -1.02 -11.33 -26.41
N TYR A 493 -0.80 -11.76 -27.62
CA TYR A 493 0.54 -11.97 -28.19
C TYR A 493 0.95 -10.77 -29.03
N ARG A 494 2.18 -10.29 -28.83
CA ARG A 494 2.79 -9.20 -29.60
C ARG A 494 4.12 -9.66 -30.16
N ARG A 495 4.60 -9.00 -31.21
CA ARG A 495 5.92 -9.29 -31.76
C ARG A 495 7.01 -9.04 -30.73
N SER A 496 7.99 -9.94 -30.64
CA SER A 496 9.08 -9.82 -29.65
C SER A 496 9.98 -8.62 -29.90
N SER A 497 10.03 -8.11 -31.15
CA SER A 497 10.72 -6.85 -31.49
C SER A 497 10.07 -5.60 -30.90
N GLU A 498 8.78 -5.68 -30.51
CA GLU A 498 8.01 -4.54 -30.00
C GLU A 498 7.74 -4.67 -28.51
N TYR A 499 7.76 -5.90 -27.97
CA TYR A 499 7.41 -6.16 -26.58
C TYR A 499 8.45 -5.60 -25.60
N GLY A 500 8.02 -4.71 -24.73
CA GLY A 500 8.88 -4.09 -23.72
C GLY A 500 9.92 -3.12 -24.32
N ARG A 501 9.70 -2.66 -25.55
CA ARG A 501 10.60 -1.69 -26.20
C ARG A 501 10.70 -0.41 -25.35
N ASN A 502 11.92 -0.10 -24.95
CA ASN A 502 12.22 1.14 -24.26
C ASN A 502 12.69 2.17 -25.30
N PRO A 503 11.93 3.25 -25.54
CA PRO A 503 12.29 4.26 -26.55
C PRO A 503 13.67 4.92 -26.29
N ALA A 504 14.08 5.01 -25.02
CA ALA A 504 15.37 5.64 -24.67
C ALA A 504 16.59 4.78 -25.03
N VAL A 505 16.42 3.45 -25.17
CA VAL A 505 17.54 2.51 -25.40
C VAL A 505 17.33 1.69 -26.68
N ASP A 506 16.19 1.87 -27.33
CA ASP A 506 15.73 1.15 -28.53
C ASP A 506 15.88 -0.38 -28.43
N LYS A 507 15.68 -0.92 -27.22
CA LYS A 507 15.79 -2.36 -26.93
C LYS A 507 14.45 -2.92 -26.48
N ALA A 508 14.05 -4.03 -27.13
CA ALA A 508 12.93 -4.86 -26.73
C ALA A 508 13.35 -5.88 -25.65
N ILE A 509 12.48 -6.85 -25.37
CA ILE A 509 12.79 -7.90 -24.38
C ILE A 509 14.04 -8.69 -24.77
N THR A 510 14.94 -8.87 -23.80
CA THR A 510 16.19 -9.60 -24.00
C THR A 510 16.11 -11.02 -23.45
N MET A 511 16.92 -11.92 -23.98
CA MET A 511 17.05 -13.31 -23.52
C MET A 511 17.40 -13.38 -22.03
N GLY A 512 18.35 -12.54 -21.57
CA GLY A 512 18.72 -12.48 -20.16
C GLY A 512 17.60 -12.01 -19.25
N THR A 513 16.74 -11.10 -19.71
CA THR A 513 15.56 -10.68 -18.96
C THR A 513 14.52 -11.79 -18.89
N ALA A 514 14.23 -12.47 -20.00
CA ALA A 514 13.31 -13.59 -20.03
C ALA A 514 13.77 -14.74 -19.10
N LEU A 515 15.05 -15.12 -19.16
CA LEU A 515 15.64 -16.14 -18.30
C LEU A 515 15.58 -15.74 -16.81
N ALA A 516 15.90 -14.49 -16.49
CA ALA A 516 15.89 -14.01 -15.12
C ALA A 516 14.47 -14.02 -14.52
N ILE A 517 13.46 -13.68 -15.30
CA ILE A 517 12.06 -13.72 -14.83
C ILE A 517 11.60 -15.17 -14.70
N SER A 518 11.91 -16.04 -15.68
CA SER A 518 11.54 -17.46 -15.65
C SER A 518 12.17 -18.21 -14.49
N GLY A 519 13.45 -17.92 -14.19
CA GLY A 519 14.20 -18.54 -13.09
C GLY A 519 14.05 -17.84 -11.74
N ALA A 520 13.20 -16.81 -11.63
CA ALA A 520 13.04 -16.08 -10.38
C ALA A 520 12.34 -16.92 -9.31
N ALA A 521 13.10 -17.30 -8.27
CA ALA A 521 12.57 -18.03 -7.13
C ALA A 521 11.79 -17.12 -6.15
N ALA A 522 12.04 -15.81 -6.21
CA ALA A 522 11.38 -14.82 -5.37
C ALA A 522 10.77 -13.69 -6.22
N SER A 523 9.53 -13.34 -5.94
CA SER A 523 8.80 -12.26 -6.60
C SER A 523 8.13 -11.38 -5.53
N PRO A 524 8.01 -10.05 -5.73
CA PRO A 524 7.25 -9.18 -4.83
C PRO A 524 5.80 -9.63 -4.58
N ASN A 525 5.20 -10.31 -5.56
CA ASN A 525 3.84 -10.85 -5.47
C ASN A 525 3.78 -12.29 -4.94
N MET A 526 4.91 -12.86 -4.54
CA MET A 526 4.99 -14.24 -4.07
C MET A 526 4.20 -14.43 -2.78
N GLY A 527 4.16 -13.42 -1.90
CA GLY A 527 3.38 -13.43 -0.68
C GLY A 527 1.87 -13.49 -0.90
N TYR A 528 1.37 -13.02 -2.03
CA TYR A 528 -0.05 -13.13 -2.37
C TYR A 528 -0.45 -14.57 -2.71
N HIS A 529 0.46 -15.36 -3.28
CA HIS A 529 0.21 -16.71 -3.77
C HIS A 529 0.94 -17.81 -3.00
N SER A 530 1.81 -17.45 -2.07
CA SER A 530 2.60 -18.38 -1.28
C SER A 530 2.27 -18.30 0.21
N SER A 531 2.87 -19.17 1.00
CA SER A 531 2.75 -19.08 2.45
C SER A 531 3.46 -17.82 2.99
N PRO A 532 2.99 -17.23 4.09
CA PRO A 532 3.65 -16.11 4.74
C PRO A 532 5.15 -16.35 5.02
N ALA A 533 5.56 -17.60 5.27
CA ALA A 533 6.97 -17.97 5.49
C ALA A 533 7.89 -17.68 4.30
N VAL A 534 7.38 -17.76 3.08
CA VAL A 534 8.16 -17.49 1.86
C VAL A 534 8.19 -15.99 1.55
N THR A 535 7.25 -15.23 2.09
CA THR A 535 7.18 -13.78 1.92
C THR A 535 8.23 -13.05 2.75
N PHE A 536 8.60 -13.61 3.87
CA PHE A 536 9.68 -13.15 4.76
C PHE A 536 11.02 -13.78 4.43
#